data_231af2d65729229e4822dc53f01df515
#
_entry.id   231af2d65729229e4822dc53f01df515
#
_cell.length_a   1.000
_cell.length_b   1.000
_cell.length_c   1.000
_cell.angle_alpha   90.00
_cell.angle_beta   90.00
_cell.angle_gamma   90.00
#
_symmetry.space_group_name_H-M   'P 1'
#
loop_
_entity.id
_entity.type
_entity.pdbx_description
1 polymer ?
#
loop_
_entity_poly.entity_id
_entity_poly.type
_entity_poly.pdbx_seq_one_letter_code
_entity_poly.pdbx_strand_id
1 'polypeptide(L)'
;MAWLESCAFLADILTRYSFVEDEYRKDPRTDGHVEAALVQVYVAVLDFAAQVQSLCDRNRAIWIWKSVPGDSLSELQKSIDEAESRLKRWLQIVDRREQREKGDRLLEKADKILTKIDHVLGPVNEIHDDTVFKELRVAEEARYNAITREEYEECLPETRTELLKDIKAWATSPNRQAVFWLQGMAGTGKSTVSRMVARWLDAEGLLGGSFFFRKGGTDRADARRLFTTLTKQITERLPHLQQPVKRAIRDSRDIGSCLIQEQFNELLWKPFMGLNLGLETPLILVVIIDALDECQVPSHVAAFLSILPKLNDLKDVQLRMFITSRPEPPVMKGFRPIDKDEIVLHQIDRSTIERDISIFFRQKLNEIKDGSQLPKDWPGDKSPSRYGCSSIHLCGNNI
;
A
#
# COMPACT_ATOMS: atom_id res chain seq x y z
N MET A 1 -13.27 18.29 -2.00
CA MET A 1 -12.14 17.99 -1.10
C MET A 1 -11.81 19.17 -0.20
N ALA A 2 -11.48 20.35 -0.73
CA ALA A 2 -11.21 21.54 0.08
C ALA A 2 -12.25 21.86 1.16
N TRP A 3 -13.54 21.54 0.93
CA TRP A 3 -14.60 21.77 1.91
C TRP A 3 -14.47 20.88 3.16
N LEU A 4 -14.20 19.58 2.99
CA LEU A 4 -14.03 18.66 4.13
C LEU A 4 -12.79 19.02 4.96
N GLU A 5 -11.72 19.44 4.32
CA GLU A 5 -10.51 19.94 4.98
C GLU A 5 -10.79 21.21 5.77
N SER A 6 -11.56 22.13 5.18
CA SER A 6 -11.99 23.36 5.85
C SER A 6 -12.91 23.10 7.04
N CYS A 7 -13.83 22.13 6.94
CA CYS A 7 -14.67 21.73 8.06
C CYS A 7 -13.88 21.04 9.18
N ALA A 8 -12.93 20.19 8.84
CA ALA A 8 -12.02 19.55 9.81
C ALA A 8 -11.16 20.59 10.54
N PHE A 9 -10.62 21.55 9.80
CA PHE A 9 -9.86 22.68 10.33
C PHE A 9 -10.70 23.54 11.30
N LEU A 10 -11.95 23.88 10.93
CA LEU A 10 -12.88 24.62 11.80
C LEU A 10 -13.19 23.84 13.08
N ALA A 11 -13.49 22.55 12.98
CA ALA A 11 -13.79 21.70 14.12
C ALA A 11 -12.62 21.62 15.10
N ASP A 12 -11.40 21.48 14.59
CA ASP A 12 -10.18 21.46 15.38
C ASP A 12 -9.99 22.80 16.14
N ILE A 13 -10.12 23.93 15.47
CA ILE A 13 -9.98 25.26 16.07
C ILE A 13 -11.07 25.50 17.13
N LEU A 14 -12.34 25.26 16.81
CA LEU A 14 -13.46 25.48 17.74
C LEU A 14 -13.31 24.60 18.99
N THR A 15 -12.83 23.35 18.84
CA THR A 15 -12.59 22.47 19.98
C THR A 15 -11.46 22.97 20.85
N ARG A 16 -10.36 23.47 20.26
CA ARG A 16 -9.23 24.07 21.00
C ARG A 16 -9.68 25.30 21.81
N TYR A 17 -10.46 26.20 21.18
CA TYR A 17 -10.79 27.47 21.81
C TYR A 17 -11.99 27.40 22.76
N SER A 18 -12.92 26.48 22.58
CA SER A 18 -13.97 26.22 23.60
C SER A 18 -13.36 25.84 24.95
N PHE A 19 -12.23 25.11 24.92
CA PHE A 19 -11.51 24.74 26.15
C PHE A 19 -10.76 25.93 26.76
N VAL A 20 -10.08 26.76 25.93
CA VAL A 20 -9.42 27.98 26.39
C VAL A 20 -10.44 28.95 27.02
N GLU A 21 -11.63 29.07 26.43
CA GLU A 21 -12.72 29.90 26.94
C GLU A 21 -13.26 29.37 28.29
N ASP A 22 -13.41 28.06 28.41
CA ASP A 22 -13.92 27.43 29.63
C ASP A 22 -12.94 27.58 30.82
N GLU A 23 -11.63 27.49 30.56
CA GLU A 23 -10.59 27.74 31.55
C GLU A 23 -10.49 29.24 31.91
N TYR A 24 -10.64 30.13 30.90
CA TYR A 24 -10.67 31.56 31.08
C TYR A 24 -11.86 32.03 31.95
N ARG A 25 -13.04 31.46 31.73
CA ARG A 25 -14.26 31.80 32.52
C ARG A 25 -14.15 31.36 33.98
N LYS A 26 -13.28 30.43 34.31
CA LYS A 26 -13.07 29.94 35.70
C LYS A 26 -12.17 30.84 36.54
N ASP A 27 -11.40 31.73 35.93
CA ASP A 27 -10.55 32.69 36.65
C ASP A 27 -10.86 34.16 36.28
N PRO A 28 -11.74 34.82 37.04
CA PRO A 28 -12.21 36.18 36.74
C PRO A 28 -11.15 37.27 36.89
N ARG A 29 -9.91 36.96 37.21
CA ARG A 29 -8.81 37.92 37.37
C ARG A 29 -7.97 38.10 36.10
N THR A 30 -8.41 37.54 34.99
CA THR A 30 -7.71 37.59 33.72
C THR A 30 -7.86 38.97 33.04
N ASP A 31 -6.75 39.47 32.54
CA ASP A 31 -6.61 40.80 31.90
C ASP A 31 -7.52 40.89 30.65
N GLY A 32 -8.29 41.97 30.51
CA GLY A 32 -9.21 42.20 29.38
C GLY A 32 -8.54 42.13 27.97
N HIS A 33 -7.21 42.12 27.91
CA HIS A 33 -6.45 41.90 26.68
C HIS A 33 -6.51 40.47 26.17
N VAL A 34 -6.62 39.48 27.06
CA VAL A 34 -6.77 38.06 26.68
C VAL A 34 -8.19 37.83 26.11
N GLU A 35 -9.20 38.42 26.76
CA GLU A 35 -10.58 38.39 26.27
C GLU A 35 -10.70 39.01 24.88
N ALA A 36 -10.14 40.17 24.67
CA ALA A 36 -10.13 40.83 23.37
C ALA A 36 -9.39 40.01 22.29
N ALA A 37 -8.30 39.32 22.64
CA ALA A 37 -7.55 38.46 21.73
C ALA A 37 -8.34 37.17 21.38
N LEU A 38 -9.04 36.60 22.37
CA LEU A 38 -9.91 35.43 22.16
C LEU A 38 -11.09 35.75 21.23
N VAL A 39 -11.74 36.90 21.44
CA VAL A 39 -12.80 37.40 20.56
C VAL A 39 -12.30 37.58 19.12
N GLN A 40 -11.07 38.05 18.92
CA GLN A 40 -10.46 38.17 17.59
C GLN A 40 -10.25 36.82 16.89
N VAL A 41 -9.92 35.80 17.64
CA VAL A 41 -9.83 34.42 17.08
C VAL A 41 -11.22 33.94 16.64
N TYR A 42 -12.25 34.13 17.47
CA TYR A 42 -13.62 33.74 17.09
C TYR A 42 -14.14 34.52 15.88
N VAL A 43 -13.84 35.81 15.78
CA VAL A 43 -14.20 36.63 14.61
C VAL A 43 -13.54 36.06 13.34
N ALA A 44 -12.23 35.77 13.38
CA ALA A 44 -11.52 35.22 12.24
C ALA A 44 -12.03 33.81 11.85
N VAL A 45 -12.41 33.00 12.83
CA VAL A 45 -13.03 31.67 12.61
C VAL A 45 -14.41 31.80 11.98
N LEU A 46 -15.22 32.76 12.44
CA LEU A 46 -16.57 33.01 11.87
C LEU A 46 -16.47 33.54 10.43
N ASP A 47 -15.53 34.41 10.14
CA ASP A 47 -15.28 34.92 8.78
C ASP A 47 -14.87 33.77 7.84
N PHE A 48 -14.01 32.89 8.30
CA PHE A 48 -13.61 31.70 7.55
C PHE A 48 -14.81 30.74 7.33
N ALA A 49 -15.61 30.49 8.37
CA ALA A 49 -16.78 29.64 8.29
C ALA A 49 -17.85 30.21 7.33
N ALA A 50 -18.09 31.53 7.38
CA ALA A 50 -19.00 32.23 6.47
C ALA A 50 -18.56 32.12 5.01
N GLN A 51 -17.26 32.22 4.76
CA GLN A 51 -16.69 32.06 3.41
C GLN A 51 -16.82 30.61 2.92
N VAL A 52 -16.52 29.63 3.77
CA VAL A 52 -16.71 28.20 3.46
C VAL A 52 -18.20 27.93 3.15
N GLN A 53 -19.11 28.43 3.93
CA GLN A 53 -20.55 28.29 3.70
C GLN A 53 -21.00 28.96 2.39
N SER A 54 -20.52 30.19 2.11
CA SER A 54 -20.78 30.89 0.85
C SER A 54 -20.30 30.11 -0.38
N LEU A 55 -19.17 29.44 -0.27
CA LEU A 55 -18.65 28.56 -1.31
C LEU A 55 -19.52 27.29 -1.49
N CYS A 56 -20.08 26.76 -0.41
CA CYS A 56 -21.01 25.63 -0.45
C CYS A 56 -22.35 26.00 -1.11
N ASP A 57 -22.91 27.13 -0.76
CA ASP A 57 -24.18 27.62 -1.31
C ASP A 57 -24.06 27.97 -2.81
N ARG A 58 -22.92 28.50 -3.24
CA ARG A 58 -22.62 28.72 -4.66
C ARG A 58 -22.43 27.43 -5.46
N ASN A 59 -22.00 26.35 -4.82
CA ASN A 59 -21.67 25.07 -5.47
C ASN A 59 -22.88 24.13 -5.72
N ARG A 60 -24.11 24.54 -5.43
CA ARG A 60 -25.30 23.88 -5.99
C ARG A 60 -25.34 23.95 -7.54
N ALA A 61 -24.48 24.77 -8.16
CA ALA A 61 -24.24 24.79 -9.61
C ALA A 61 -22.80 24.24 -9.88
N ILE A 62 -22.71 23.02 -10.30
CA ILE A 62 -21.51 22.16 -10.49
C ILE A 62 -20.40 22.76 -11.42
N TRP A 63 -20.61 23.95 -11.99
CA TRP A 63 -19.76 24.53 -13.03
C TRP A 63 -18.75 25.62 -12.61
N ILE A 64 -18.73 26.05 -11.36
CA ILE A 64 -17.97 27.25 -10.94
C ILE A 64 -16.64 26.95 -10.20
N TRP A 65 -16.28 25.68 -10.00
CA TRP A 65 -15.05 25.28 -9.30
C TRP A 65 -13.75 25.68 -10.00
N LYS A 66 -13.81 26.09 -11.27
CA LYS A 66 -12.61 26.52 -12.03
C LYS A 66 -12.18 27.98 -11.80
N SER A 67 -12.89 28.76 -11.01
CA SER A 67 -12.70 30.20 -10.92
C SER A 67 -12.59 30.76 -9.50
N VAL A 68 -12.48 29.92 -8.47
CA VAL A 68 -12.21 30.42 -7.11
C VAL A 68 -10.70 30.59 -6.96
N PRO A 69 -10.18 31.80 -6.77
CA PRO A 69 -8.78 31.98 -6.42
C PRO A 69 -8.53 31.23 -5.10
N GLY A 70 -7.58 30.29 -5.10
CA GLY A 70 -7.14 29.59 -3.88
C GLY A 70 -6.61 30.55 -2.80
N ASP A 71 -6.36 31.78 -3.17
CA ASP A 71 -5.80 32.83 -2.32
C ASP A 71 -6.75 33.30 -1.21
N SER A 72 -8.10 33.30 -1.41
CA SER A 72 -9.01 33.86 -0.40
C SER A 72 -9.17 32.98 0.85
N LEU A 73 -9.18 31.65 0.72
CA LEU A 73 -9.22 30.75 1.89
C LEU A 73 -7.87 30.70 2.60
N SER A 74 -6.77 30.76 1.86
CA SER A 74 -5.43 30.81 2.45
C SER A 74 -5.17 32.13 3.21
N GLU A 75 -5.70 33.25 2.72
CA GLU A 75 -5.65 34.51 3.44
C GLU A 75 -6.44 34.49 4.74
N LEU A 76 -7.63 33.88 4.73
CA LEU A 76 -8.45 33.73 5.95
C LEU A 76 -7.81 32.75 6.95
N GLN A 77 -7.23 31.66 6.49
CA GLN A 77 -6.41 30.77 7.35
C GLN A 77 -5.25 31.55 7.98
N LYS A 78 -4.54 32.36 7.21
CA LYS A 78 -3.47 33.20 7.71
C LYS A 78 -3.96 34.23 8.73
N SER A 79 -5.17 34.79 8.54
CA SER A 79 -5.80 35.69 9.52
C SER A 79 -6.09 34.97 10.85
N ILE A 80 -6.52 33.72 10.81
CA ILE A 80 -6.70 32.87 12.01
C ILE A 80 -5.35 32.65 12.69
N ASP A 81 -4.31 32.25 11.95
CA ASP A 81 -2.96 32.00 12.48
C ASP A 81 -2.37 33.26 13.12
N GLU A 82 -2.62 34.45 12.55
CA GLU A 82 -2.19 35.72 13.12
C GLU A 82 -2.96 36.07 14.41
N ALA A 83 -4.27 35.79 14.47
CA ALA A 83 -5.06 35.97 15.68
C ALA A 83 -4.64 34.98 16.78
N GLU A 84 -4.39 33.72 16.44
CA GLU A 84 -3.82 32.73 17.35
C GLU A 84 -2.45 33.16 17.91
N SER A 85 -1.59 33.66 17.07
CA SER A 85 -0.26 34.13 17.45
C SER A 85 -0.34 35.31 18.41
N ARG A 86 -1.34 36.19 18.24
CA ARG A 86 -1.61 37.32 19.16
C ARG A 86 -2.11 36.80 20.51
N LEU A 87 -3.06 35.88 20.51
CA LEU A 87 -3.60 35.27 21.74
C LEU A 87 -2.49 34.55 22.53
N LYS A 88 -1.67 33.75 21.86
CA LYS A 88 -0.51 33.08 22.50
C LYS A 88 0.45 34.06 23.15
N ARG A 89 0.73 35.22 22.51
CA ARG A 89 1.57 36.24 23.10
C ARG A 89 0.96 36.86 24.37
N TRP A 90 -0.34 37.13 24.36
CA TRP A 90 -1.01 37.65 25.55
C TRP A 90 -1.06 36.63 26.69
N LEU A 91 -1.35 35.38 26.40
CA LEU A 91 -1.30 34.31 27.41
C LEU A 91 0.10 34.19 28.01
N GLN A 92 1.16 34.32 27.21
CA GLN A 92 2.54 34.32 27.71
C GLN A 92 2.86 35.53 28.58
N ILE A 93 2.27 36.70 28.30
CA ILE A 93 2.47 37.92 29.08
C ILE A 93 1.78 37.81 30.44
N VAL A 94 0.57 37.29 30.46
CA VAL A 94 -0.18 37.06 31.70
C VAL A 94 0.50 36.03 32.58
N ASP A 95 0.98 34.93 31.96
CA ASP A 95 1.67 33.83 32.64
C ASP A 95 3.01 34.27 33.31
N ARG A 96 3.73 35.22 32.68
CA ARG A 96 4.95 35.83 33.28
C ARG A 96 4.69 36.60 34.56
N ARG A 97 3.46 37.01 34.79
CA ARG A 97 3.10 37.77 35.99
C ARG A 97 2.66 36.92 37.19
N GLU A 98 2.15 35.76 36.94
CA GLU A 98 1.47 35.00 38.02
C GLU A 98 1.87 33.53 38.19
N GLN A 99 3.00 33.06 37.99
CA GLN A 99 3.44 31.72 38.44
C GLN A 99 3.86 30.73 37.35
N ARG A 100 5.11 30.32 37.47
CA ARG A 100 5.74 29.19 36.78
C ARG A 100 4.98 27.84 36.96
N GLU A 101 4.32 27.65 38.11
CA GLU A 101 3.64 26.39 38.43
C GLU A 101 2.27 26.19 37.73
N LYS A 102 1.57 27.26 37.34
CA LYS A 102 0.28 27.14 36.63
C LYS A 102 0.49 26.95 35.12
N GLY A 103 1.53 27.57 34.55
CA GLY A 103 1.91 27.40 33.14
C GLY A 103 2.25 25.97 32.80
N ASP A 104 3.02 25.28 33.67
CA ASP A 104 3.36 23.86 33.47
C ASP A 104 2.12 22.96 33.49
N ARG A 105 1.14 23.25 34.37
CA ARG A 105 -0.13 22.51 34.39
C ARG A 105 -1.04 22.76 33.17
N LEU A 106 -1.01 23.96 32.60
CA LEU A 106 -1.74 24.28 31.36
C LEU A 106 -1.10 23.65 30.13
N LEU A 107 0.22 23.64 30.06
CA LEU A 107 0.99 22.92 29.04
C LEU A 107 0.77 21.41 29.13
N GLU A 108 0.78 20.84 30.35
CA GLU A 108 0.50 19.41 30.57
C GLU A 108 -0.95 19.05 30.17
N LYS A 109 -1.91 19.95 30.46
CA LYS A 109 -3.31 19.75 30.04
C LYS A 109 -3.48 19.92 28.53
N ALA A 110 -2.77 20.86 27.89
CA ALA A 110 -2.77 21.04 26.45
C ALA A 110 -2.15 19.81 25.73
N ASP A 111 -1.07 19.25 26.24
CA ASP A 111 -0.49 18.00 25.75
C ASP A 111 -1.45 16.80 25.90
N LYS A 112 -2.16 16.71 27.04
CA LYS A 112 -3.19 15.69 27.24
C LYS A 112 -4.40 15.86 26.31
N ILE A 113 -4.69 17.09 25.90
CA ILE A 113 -5.77 17.37 24.94
C ILE A 113 -5.31 17.12 23.51
N LEU A 114 -4.10 17.51 23.15
CA LEU A 114 -3.49 17.13 21.87
C LEU A 114 -3.47 15.61 21.71
N THR A 115 -3.09 14.89 22.75
CA THR A 115 -3.13 13.41 22.75
C THR A 115 -4.56 12.86 22.61
N LYS A 116 -5.57 13.52 23.20
CA LYS A 116 -6.98 13.14 23.05
C LYS A 116 -7.55 13.55 21.69
N ILE A 117 -7.12 14.67 21.14
CA ILE A 117 -7.50 15.14 19.79
C ILE A 117 -6.91 14.20 18.75
N ASP A 118 -5.65 13.77 18.89
CA ASP A 118 -5.06 12.73 18.04
C ASP A 118 -5.83 11.42 18.13
N HIS A 119 -6.37 11.09 19.32
CA HIS A 119 -7.22 9.91 19.50
C HIS A 119 -8.63 10.04 18.89
N VAL A 120 -9.16 11.26 18.77
CA VAL A 120 -10.46 11.54 18.14
C VAL A 120 -10.31 11.79 16.63
N LEU A 121 -9.22 12.44 16.21
CA LEU A 121 -8.92 12.67 14.80
C LEU A 121 -8.45 11.39 14.10
N GLY A 122 -7.89 10.42 14.82
CA GLY A 122 -7.54 9.11 14.27
C GLY A 122 -8.71 8.49 13.49
N PRO A 123 -9.90 8.29 14.09
CA PRO A 123 -11.06 7.75 13.39
C PRO A 123 -11.61 8.65 12.27
N VAL A 124 -11.55 9.98 12.42
CA VAL A 124 -12.00 10.93 11.39
C VAL A 124 -11.04 10.94 10.19
N ASN A 125 -9.74 10.85 10.45
CA ASN A 125 -8.74 10.68 9.41
C ASN A 125 -8.87 9.31 8.73
N GLU A 126 -9.16 8.24 9.46
CA GLU A 126 -9.42 6.91 8.89
C GLU A 126 -10.62 6.93 7.92
N ILE A 127 -11.73 7.59 8.29
CA ILE A 127 -12.91 7.71 7.41
C ILE A 127 -12.59 8.54 6.15
N HIS A 128 -11.80 9.59 6.29
CA HIS A 128 -11.37 10.42 5.15
C HIS A 128 -10.31 9.70 4.31
N ASP A 129 -9.43 8.96 4.94
CA ASP A 129 -8.39 8.14 4.32
C ASP A 129 -8.97 7.04 3.45
N ASP A 130 -10.01 6.37 3.95
CA ASP A 130 -10.78 5.39 3.18
C ASP A 130 -11.39 5.98 1.91
N THR A 131 -11.75 7.26 1.90
CA THR A 131 -12.36 7.90 0.75
C THR A 131 -11.35 8.18 -0.37
N VAL A 132 -10.15 8.65 -0.03
CA VAL A 132 -9.09 8.93 -1.03
C VAL A 132 -8.60 7.64 -1.69
N PHE A 133 -8.38 6.58 -0.91
CA PHE A 133 -7.98 5.30 -1.48
C PHE A 133 -9.10 4.59 -2.26
N LYS A 134 -10.40 4.89 -1.97
CA LYS A 134 -11.53 4.41 -2.77
C LYS A 134 -11.58 5.00 -4.19
N GLU A 135 -10.96 6.16 -4.40
CA GLU A 135 -10.80 6.75 -5.73
C GLU A 135 -9.82 5.93 -6.61
N LEU A 136 -8.89 5.19 -5.97
CA LEU A 136 -8.02 4.27 -6.69
C LEU A 136 -8.82 3.04 -7.14
N ARG A 137 -8.90 2.84 -8.44
CA ARG A 137 -9.45 1.62 -9.02
C ARG A 137 -8.45 0.49 -8.81
N VAL A 138 -8.69 -0.37 -7.82
CA VAL A 138 -7.85 -1.51 -7.49
C VAL A 138 -8.44 -2.82 -7.99
N ALA A 139 -7.59 -3.82 -8.17
CA ALA A 139 -7.98 -5.20 -8.48
C ALA A 139 -7.92 -6.02 -7.18
N GLU A 140 -8.99 -6.02 -6.38
CA GLU A 140 -9.02 -6.72 -5.08
C GLU A 140 -8.76 -8.22 -5.20
N GLU A 141 -9.25 -8.85 -6.27
CA GLU A 141 -9.00 -10.28 -6.53
C GLU A 141 -7.55 -10.59 -6.96
N ALA A 142 -6.72 -9.59 -7.19
CA ALA A 142 -5.31 -9.80 -7.55
C ALA A 142 -4.41 -10.09 -6.35
N ARG A 143 -4.88 -9.95 -5.12
CA ARG A 143 -4.14 -10.28 -3.91
C ARG A 143 -3.91 -11.80 -3.79
N TYR A 144 -2.79 -12.21 -3.20
CA TYR A 144 -2.45 -13.62 -3.01
C TYR A 144 -3.48 -14.39 -2.15
N ASN A 145 -4.17 -13.71 -1.24
CA ASN A 145 -5.15 -14.22 -0.29
C ASN A 145 -6.60 -13.87 -0.67
N ALA A 146 -6.86 -13.43 -1.92
CA ALA A 146 -8.21 -13.17 -2.38
C ALA A 146 -9.05 -14.45 -2.34
N ILE A 147 -10.31 -14.32 -1.85
CA ILE A 147 -11.27 -15.40 -1.86
C ILE A 147 -11.67 -15.68 -3.30
N THR A 148 -11.02 -16.61 -3.92
CA THR A 148 -11.42 -17.15 -5.23
C THR A 148 -12.09 -18.50 -5.03
N ARG A 149 -13.05 -18.85 -5.90
CA ARG A 149 -13.78 -20.15 -5.81
C ARG A 149 -12.89 -21.38 -6.05
N GLU A 150 -11.63 -21.17 -6.39
CA GLU A 150 -10.66 -22.23 -6.59
C GLU A 150 -9.98 -22.51 -5.23
N GLU A 151 -10.19 -23.68 -4.67
CA GLU A 151 -9.38 -24.20 -3.58
C GLU A 151 -7.95 -24.37 -4.11
N TYR A 152 -7.03 -23.54 -3.64
CA TYR A 152 -5.63 -23.66 -4.04
C TYR A 152 -4.94 -24.70 -3.17
N GLU A 153 -4.57 -25.80 -3.79
CA GLU A 153 -3.71 -26.80 -3.15
C GLU A 153 -2.35 -26.16 -2.82
N GLU A 154 -1.89 -26.36 -1.61
CA GLU A 154 -0.53 -26.01 -1.21
C GLU A 154 0.48 -26.91 -1.90
N CYS A 155 1.73 -26.45 -2.06
CA CYS A 155 2.78 -27.37 -2.46
C CYS A 155 2.89 -28.49 -1.43
N LEU A 156 2.98 -29.71 -1.92
CA LEU A 156 3.18 -30.84 -1.05
C LEU A 156 4.49 -30.71 -0.28
N PRO A 157 4.56 -31.16 0.97
CA PRO A 157 5.80 -31.30 1.69
C PRO A 157 6.87 -31.95 0.82
N GLU A 158 8.11 -31.49 0.93
CA GLU A 158 9.26 -32.01 0.16
C GLU A 158 9.34 -31.59 -1.33
N THR A 159 8.32 -30.88 -1.89
CA THR A 159 8.43 -30.31 -3.24
C THR A 159 9.06 -28.92 -3.20
N ARG A 160 9.79 -28.52 -4.25
CA ARG A 160 10.36 -27.16 -4.41
C ARG A 160 11.30 -26.70 -3.28
N THR A 161 11.85 -27.58 -2.46
CA THR A 161 12.61 -27.21 -1.25
C THR A 161 13.81 -26.31 -1.56
N GLU A 162 14.63 -26.66 -2.56
CA GLU A 162 15.80 -25.84 -2.94
C GLU A 162 15.39 -24.48 -3.50
N LEU A 163 14.38 -24.45 -4.39
CA LEU A 163 13.85 -23.21 -4.94
C LEU A 163 13.34 -22.27 -3.83
N LEU A 164 12.57 -22.81 -2.88
CA LEU A 164 12.05 -22.02 -1.75
C LEU A 164 13.17 -21.52 -0.85
N LYS A 165 14.23 -22.30 -0.66
CA LYS A 165 15.43 -21.89 0.07
C LYS A 165 16.16 -20.74 -0.64
N ASP A 166 16.32 -20.82 -1.95
CA ASP A 166 16.93 -19.76 -2.75
C ASP A 166 16.11 -18.46 -2.72
N ILE A 167 14.79 -18.57 -2.86
CA ILE A 167 13.88 -17.42 -2.77
C ILE A 167 13.98 -16.76 -1.38
N LYS A 168 13.96 -17.56 -0.31
CA LYS A 168 14.08 -17.05 1.06
C LYS A 168 15.42 -16.35 1.28
N ALA A 169 16.51 -16.96 0.84
CA ALA A 169 17.84 -16.38 0.92
C ALA A 169 17.93 -15.06 0.13
N TRP A 170 17.33 -15.01 -1.06
CA TRP A 170 17.24 -13.77 -1.85
C TRP A 170 16.41 -12.72 -1.14
N ALA A 171 15.24 -13.08 -0.60
CA ALA A 171 14.31 -12.14 0.01
C ALA A 171 14.84 -11.50 1.30
N THR A 172 15.71 -12.18 2.06
CA THR A 172 16.19 -11.72 3.39
C THR A 172 17.60 -11.16 3.38
N SER A 173 18.45 -11.53 2.41
CA SER A 173 19.84 -11.10 2.41
C SER A 173 19.99 -9.64 1.96
N PRO A 174 20.72 -8.79 2.68
CA PRO A 174 21.06 -7.46 2.19
C PRO A 174 21.91 -7.56 0.92
N ASN A 175 21.90 -6.51 0.09
CA ASN A 175 22.72 -6.43 -1.13
C ASN A 175 22.47 -7.54 -2.17
N ARG A 176 21.23 -7.99 -2.30
CA ARG A 176 20.80 -8.89 -3.38
C ARG A 176 20.12 -8.10 -4.49
N GLN A 177 20.05 -8.72 -5.66
CA GLN A 177 19.36 -8.20 -6.84
C GLN A 177 17.92 -7.78 -6.51
N ALA A 178 17.45 -6.67 -7.10
CA ALA A 178 16.10 -6.19 -6.87
C ALA A 178 15.02 -7.11 -7.46
N VAL A 179 15.37 -7.98 -8.39
CA VAL A 179 14.42 -8.84 -9.09
C VAL A 179 14.78 -10.31 -8.97
N PHE A 180 13.80 -11.14 -8.62
CA PHE A 180 13.87 -12.60 -8.77
C PHE A 180 12.82 -13.00 -9.82
N TRP A 181 13.29 -13.52 -10.96
CA TRP A 181 12.42 -13.98 -12.04
C TRP A 181 12.36 -15.50 -12.10
N LEU A 182 11.21 -16.07 -11.69
CA LEU A 182 10.93 -17.49 -11.80
C LEU A 182 10.26 -17.80 -13.13
N GLN A 183 10.99 -18.45 -14.01
CA GLN A 183 10.56 -18.82 -15.34
C GLN A 183 10.16 -20.30 -15.40
N GLY A 184 9.06 -20.62 -16.07
CA GLY A 184 8.64 -22.01 -16.28
C GLY A 184 7.43 -22.12 -17.19
N MET A 185 7.24 -23.31 -17.79
CA MET A 185 6.13 -23.60 -18.69
C MET A 185 4.77 -23.58 -17.95
N ALA A 186 3.66 -23.68 -18.69
CA ALA A 186 2.33 -23.85 -18.10
C ALA A 186 2.27 -25.10 -17.20
N GLY A 187 1.54 -25.00 -16.09
CA GLY A 187 1.33 -26.14 -15.18
C GLY A 187 2.55 -26.55 -14.36
N THR A 188 3.64 -25.75 -14.33
CA THR A 188 4.83 -26.05 -13.52
C THR A 188 4.73 -25.60 -12.06
N GLY A 189 3.57 -25.17 -11.59
CA GLY A 189 3.36 -24.80 -10.19
C GLY A 189 3.86 -23.41 -9.79
N LYS A 190 4.16 -22.50 -10.74
CA LYS A 190 4.65 -21.15 -10.45
C LYS A 190 3.73 -20.37 -9.50
N SER A 191 2.43 -20.36 -9.77
CA SER A 191 1.46 -19.64 -8.95
C SER A 191 1.28 -20.26 -7.56
N THR A 192 1.45 -21.56 -7.43
CA THR A 192 1.49 -22.24 -6.12
C THR A 192 2.72 -21.79 -5.32
N VAL A 193 3.89 -21.75 -5.95
CA VAL A 193 5.12 -21.21 -5.35
C VAL A 193 4.93 -19.75 -4.96
N SER A 194 4.35 -18.90 -5.85
CA SER A 194 4.08 -17.50 -5.57
C SER A 194 3.22 -17.30 -4.33
N ARG A 195 2.16 -18.10 -4.16
CA ARG A 195 1.30 -18.04 -2.97
C ARG A 195 2.01 -18.47 -1.69
N MET A 196 2.79 -19.54 -1.75
CA MET A 196 3.58 -19.99 -0.58
C MET A 196 4.59 -18.93 -0.16
N VAL A 197 5.30 -18.35 -1.14
CA VAL A 197 6.25 -17.27 -0.89
C VAL A 197 5.54 -16.05 -0.31
N ALA A 198 4.34 -15.69 -0.84
CA ALA A 198 3.55 -14.58 -0.33
C ALA A 198 3.15 -14.78 1.13
N ARG A 199 2.62 -15.97 1.48
CA ARG A 199 2.25 -16.32 2.87
C ARG A 199 3.44 -16.22 3.81
N TRP A 200 4.57 -16.78 3.40
CA TRP A 200 5.78 -16.73 4.22
C TRP A 200 6.26 -15.28 4.40
N LEU A 201 6.36 -14.49 3.32
CA LEU A 201 6.75 -13.08 3.39
C LEU A 201 5.80 -12.25 4.25
N ASP A 202 4.50 -12.54 4.21
CA ASP A 202 3.50 -11.86 5.03
C ASP A 202 3.68 -12.18 6.52
N ALA A 203 3.92 -13.45 6.84
CA ALA A 203 4.22 -13.90 8.21
C ALA A 203 5.51 -13.26 8.77
N GLU A 204 6.56 -13.10 7.92
CA GLU A 204 7.82 -12.46 8.28
C GLU A 204 7.75 -10.92 8.27
N GLY A 205 6.65 -10.34 7.86
CA GLY A 205 6.52 -8.89 7.75
C GLY A 205 7.25 -8.26 6.57
N LEU A 206 7.66 -9.03 5.58
CA LEU A 206 8.43 -8.61 4.41
C LEU A 206 7.56 -8.40 3.15
N LEU A 207 6.29 -8.83 3.14
CA LEU A 207 5.41 -8.65 2.00
C LEU A 207 4.97 -7.20 1.85
N GLY A 208 5.39 -6.53 0.79
CA GLY A 208 4.91 -5.20 0.42
C GLY A 208 3.57 -5.25 -0.31
N GLY A 209 3.37 -6.27 -1.13
CA GLY A 209 2.12 -6.45 -1.87
C GLY A 209 2.20 -7.59 -2.87
N SER A 210 1.06 -7.88 -3.50
CA SER A 210 0.99 -8.94 -4.51
C SER A 210 -0.02 -8.62 -5.60
N PHE A 211 0.29 -9.07 -6.83
CA PHE A 211 -0.60 -8.97 -7.96
C PHE A 211 -0.52 -10.26 -8.81
N PHE A 212 -1.63 -10.96 -8.87
CA PHE A 212 -1.77 -12.21 -9.62
C PHE A 212 -2.53 -11.94 -10.92
N PHE A 213 -1.82 -11.89 -12.03
CA PHE A 213 -2.46 -11.75 -13.35
C PHE A 213 -3.35 -12.94 -13.67
N ARG A 214 -4.41 -12.70 -14.44
CA ARG A 214 -5.28 -13.76 -14.96
C ARG A 214 -5.85 -13.36 -16.33
N LYS A 215 -5.55 -14.15 -17.33
CA LYS A 215 -6.11 -13.99 -18.68
C LYS A 215 -7.63 -14.11 -18.64
N GLY A 216 -8.33 -13.17 -19.27
CA GLY A 216 -9.80 -13.12 -19.26
C GLY A 216 -10.43 -12.57 -17.99
N GLY A 217 -9.64 -12.19 -16.97
CA GLY A 217 -10.12 -11.46 -15.80
C GLY A 217 -10.45 -10.00 -16.15
N THR A 218 -11.50 -9.44 -15.54
CA THR A 218 -11.89 -8.04 -15.82
C THR A 218 -10.84 -7.06 -15.30
N ASP A 219 -10.31 -7.30 -14.10
CA ASP A 219 -9.47 -6.37 -13.35
C ASP A 219 -8.00 -6.79 -13.28
N ARG A 220 -7.70 -8.05 -13.65
CA ARG A 220 -6.39 -8.69 -13.57
C ARG A 220 -5.81 -9.04 -14.94
N ALA A 221 -6.50 -8.67 -16.02
CA ALA A 221 -6.10 -9.03 -17.39
C ALA A 221 -5.02 -8.11 -17.96
N ASP A 222 -4.85 -6.93 -17.40
CA ASP A 222 -3.82 -5.97 -17.81
C ASP A 222 -3.21 -5.24 -16.61
N ALA A 223 -2.15 -4.45 -16.86
CA ALA A 223 -1.42 -3.80 -15.78
C ALA A 223 -1.95 -2.41 -15.40
N ARG A 224 -3.10 -1.96 -15.90
CA ARG A 224 -3.64 -0.63 -15.58
C ARG A 224 -3.95 -0.44 -14.10
N ARG A 225 -4.30 -1.54 -13.41
CA ARG A 225 -4.57 -1.54 -11.97
C ARG A 225 -3.43 -2.08 -11.12
N LEU A 226 -2.29 -2.38 -11.72
CA LEU A 226 -1.16 -2.98 -11.04
C LEU A 226 -0.65 -2.06 -9.92
N PHE A 227 -0.24 -0.85 -10.26
CA PHE A 227 0.37 0.04 -9.28
C PHE A 227 -0.64 0.64 -8.31
N THR A 228 -1.88 0.90 -8.71
CA THR A 228 -2.92 1.32 -7.77
C THR A 228 -3.22 0.24 -6.72
N THR A 229 -3.25 -1.03 -7.15
CA THR A 229 -3.45 -2.18 -6.25
C THR A 229 -2.25 -2.37 -5.30
N LEU A 230 -1.03 -2.31 -5.82
CA LEU A 230 0.19 -2.44 -5.01
C LEU A 230 0.33 -1.26 -4.03
N THR A 231 0.04 -0.05 -4.48
CA THR A 231 0.10 1.14 -3.62
C THR A 231 -0.82 1.01 -2.42
N LYS A 232 -2.07 0.56 -2.62
CA LYS A 232 -2.99 0.31 -1.52
C LYS A 232 -2.41 -0.68 -0.51
N GLN A 233 -1.89 -1.82 -0.98
CA GLN A 233 -1.30 -2.85 -0.11
C GLN A 233 -0.05 -2.33 0.62
N ILE A 234 0.83 -1.63 -0.07
CA ILE A 234 2.06 -1.07 0.52
C ILE A 234 1.75 -0.01 1.57
N THR A 235 0.76 0.86 1.33
CA THR A 235 0.35 1.89 2.30
C THR A 235 -0.36 1.31 3.52
N GLU A 236 -1.04 0.17 3.40
CA GLU A 236 -1.57 -0.61 4.52
C GLU A 236 -0.41 -1.13 5.41
N ARG A 237 0.72 -1.50 4.80
CA ARG A 237 1.90 -2.02 5.49
C ARG A 237 2.82 -0.94 6.04
N LEU A 238 2.99 0.15 5.32
CA LEU A 238 3.81 1.31 5.67
C LEU A 238 2.97 2.57 5.80
N PRO A 239 2.42 2.85 6.99
CA PRO A 239 1.58 4.03 7.23
C PRO A 239 2.26 5.37 6.89
N HIS A 240 3.60 5.44 7.00
CA HIS A 240 4.40 6.62 6.63
C HIS A 240 4.22 7.03 5.16
N LEU A 241 3.86 6.10 4.27
CA LEU A 241 3.58 6.39 2.87
C LEU A 241 2.17 6.94 2.61
N GLN A 242 1.24 6.82 3.56
CA GLN A 242 -0.14 7.22 3.34
C GLN A 242 -0.26 8.69 2.93
N GLN A 243 0.37 9.60 3.67
CA GLN A 243 0.26 11.02 3.38
C GLN A 243 0.92 11.43 2.05
N PRO A 244 2.16 11.00 1.72
CA PRO A 244 2.73 11.23 0.39
C PRO A 244 1.87 10.69 -0.76
N VAL A 245 1.35 9.48 -0.62
CA VAL A 245 0.49 8.85 -1.64
C VAL A 245 -0.84 9.58 -1.79
N LYS A 246 -1.48 10.00 -0.70
CA LYS A 246 -2.71 10.80 -0.76
C LYS A 246 -2.50 12.12 -1.49
N ARG A 247 -1.38 12.80 -1.26
CA ARG A 247 -1.02 14.01 -2.01
C ARG A 247 -0.91 13.70 -3.50
N ALA A 248 -0.19 12.63 -3.87
CA ALA A 248 -0.06 12.23 -5.26
C ALA A 248 -1.41 11.94 -5.93
N ILE A 249 -2.36 11.30 -5.22
CA ILE A 249 -3.71 11.03 -5.74
C ILE A 249 -4.51 12.33 -5.91
N ARG A 250 -4.38 13.28 -4.99
CA ARG A 250 -5.07 14.58 -5.07
C ARG A 250 -4.52 15.46 -6.19
N ASP A 251 -3.20 15.47 -6.33
CA ASP A 251 -2.50 16.33 -7.31
C ASP A 251 -2.68 15.81 -8.74
N SER A 252 -2.83 14.50 -8.90
CA SER A 252 -3.05 13.85 -10.20
C SER A 252 -4.50 13.35 -10.30
N ARG A 253 -5.39 14.20 -10.84
CA ARG A 253 -6.77 13.79 -11.10
C ARG A 253 -6.78 12.57 -12.03
N ASP A 254 -7.32 11.45 -11.54
CA ASP A 254 -7.44 10.20 -12.28
C ASP A 254 -6.09 9.48 -12.56
N ILE A 255 -5.20 9.44 -11.57
CA ILE A 255 -3.92 8.72 -11.65
C ILE A 255 -4.10 7.26 -12.09
N GLY A 256 -5.24 6.64 -11.77
CA GLY A 256 -5.57 5.28 -12.18
C GLY A 256 -5.73 5.09 -13.69
N SER A 257 -5.89 6.16 -14.45
CA SER A 257 -5.98 6.15 -15.93
C SER A 257 -4.68 6.60 -16.62
N CYS A 258 -3.67 7.01 -15.86
CA CYS A 258 -2.38 7.40 -16.39
C CYS A 258 -1.56 6.21 -16.88
N LEU A 259 -0.46 6.50 -17.61
CA LEU A 259 0.49 5.49 -18.05
C LEU A 259 1.10 4.73 -16.84
N ILE A 260 1.42 3.46 -17.04
CA ILE A 260 1.97 2.58 -15.99
C ILE A 260 3.21 3.17 -15.34
N GLN A 261 4.12 3.76 -16.14
CA GLN A 261 5.33 4.42 -15.62
C GLN A 261 5.01 5.64 -14.77
N GLU A 262 3.98 6.39 -15.12
CA GLU A 262 3.52 7.56 -14.39
C GLU A 262 2.87 7.15 -13.07
N GLN A 263 2.00 6.13 -13.08
CA GLN A 263 1.44 5.54 -11.87
C GLN A 263 2.54 5.10 -10.91
N PHE A 264 3.55 4.38 -11.40
CA PHE A 264 4.69 3.96 -10.58
C PHE A 264 5.44 5.16 -9.99
N ASN A 265 5.76 6.15 -10.82
CA ASN A 265 6.52 7.31 -10.38
C ASN A 265 5.79 8.11 -9.30
N GLU A 266 4.49 8.38 -9.50
CA GLU A 266 3.71 9.24 -8.60
C GLU A 266 3.27 8.49 -7.33
N LEU A 267 2.85 7.22 -7.47
CA LEU A 267 2.25 6.48 -6.37
C LEU A 267 3.28 5.72 -5.51
N LEU A 268 4.43 5.36 -6.07
CA LEU A 268 5.43 4.57 -5.36
C LEU A 268 6.81 5.23 -5.33
N TRP A 269 7.41 5.50 -6.49
CA TRP A 269 8.81 5.93 -6.54
C TRP A 269 9.07 7.26 -5.82
N LYS A 270 8.31 8.33 -6.12
CA LYS A 270 8.44 9.63 -5.43
C LYS A 270 8.11 9.52 -3.94
N PRO A 271 7.00 8.87 -3.51
CA PRO A 271 6.75 8.63 -2.10
C PRO A 271 7.88 7.89 -1.37
N PHE A 272 8.46 6.85 -1.96
CA PHE A 272 9.59 6.14 -1.37
C PHE A 272 10.86 6.99 -1.32
N MET A 273 11.17 7.74 -2.37
CA MET A 273 12.32 8.66 -2.40
C MET A 273 12.23 9.78 -1.35
N GLY A 274 11.00 10.15 -0.96
CA GLY A 274 10.74 11.15 0.08
C GLY A 274 10.73 10.59 1.49
N LEU A 275 10.87 9.27 1.68
CA LEU A 275 10.95 8.67 3.01
C LEU A 275 12.29 9.01 3.67
N ASN A 276 12.21 9.23 4.98
CA ASN A 276 13.37 9.28 5.88
C ASN A 276 12.99 8.50 7.13
N LEU A 277 13.30 7.22 7.13
CA LEU A 277 12.94 6.31 8.24
C LEU A 277 13.97 6.35 9.37
N GLY A 278 15.15 6.97 9.16
CA GLY A 278 16.21 7.03 10.16
C GLY A 278 16.75 5.66 10.57
N LEU A 279 16.60 4.64 9.72
CA LEU A 279 17.05 3.29 9.98
C LEU A 279 18.53 3.14 9.59
N GLU A 280 19.29 2.38 10.38
CA GLU A 280 20.68 2.03 10.05
C GLU A 280 20.81 1.14 8.83
N THR A 281 19.79 0.31 8.58
CA THR A 281 19.70 -0.59 7.41
C THR A 281 18.39 -0.38 6.68
N PRO A 282 18.39 -0.41 5.33
CA PRO A 282 17.18 -0.26 4.55
C PRO A 282 16.14 -1.33 4.88
N LEU A 283 14.87 -0.94 4.94
CA LEU A 283 13.75 -1.86 5.09
C LEU A 283 13.57 -2.69 3.82
N ILE A 284 13.57 -4.01 3.94
CA ILE A 284 13.29 -4.88 2.79
C ILE A 284 11.79 -5.07 2.65
N LEU A 285 11.27 -4.80 1.45
CA LEU A 285 9.91 -5.11 1.04
C LEU A 285 9.91 -5.91 -0.26
N VAL A 286 9.19 -7.02 -0.27
CA VAL A 286 9.06 -7.87 -1.47
C VAL A 286 7.65 -7.74 -2.04
N VAL A 287 7.55 -7.46 -3.32
CA VAL A 287 6.31 -7.45 -4.09
C VAL A 287 6.28 -8.69 -4.99
N ILE A 288 5.14 -9.36 -5.03
CA ILE A 288 4.93 -10.55 -5.86
C ILE A 288 4.09 -10.20 -7.07
N ILE A 289 4.61 -10.51 -8.25
CA ILE A 289 3.93 -10.38 -9.54
C ILE A 289 3.84 -11.78 -10.16
N ASP A 290 2.68 -12.39 -10.05
CA ASP A 290 2.46 -13.73 -10.59
C ASP A 290 1.85 -13.71 -11.98
N ALA A 291 2.32 -14.63 -12.83
CA ALA A 291 1.82 -14.87 -14.20
C ALA A 291 1.85 -13.61 -15.09
N LEU A 292 2.98 -12.90 -15.13
CA LEU A 292 3.14 -11.67 -15.95
C LEU A 292 2.85 -11.92 -17.46
N ASP A 293 3.07 -13.14 -17.95
CA ASP A 293 2.71 -13.57 -19.30
C ASP A 293 1.20 -13.57 -19.58
N GLU A 294 0.36 -13.59 -18.55
CA GLU A 294 -1.09 -13.51 -18.68
C GLU A 294 -1.61 -12.08 -18.86
N CYS A 295 -0.73 -11.07 -18.77
CA CYS A 295 -1.05 -9.69 -19.14
C CYS A 295 -1.35 -9.59 -20.64
N GLN A 296 -2.59 -9.25 -20.97
CA GLN A 296 -3.09 -9.26 -22.35
C GLN A 296 -2.52 -8.13 -23.23
N VAL A 297 -1.92 -7.11 -22.61
CA VAL A 297 -1.40 -5.92 -23.31
C VAL A 297 0.13 -5.95 -23.31
N PRO A 298 0.80 -6.34 -24.41
CA PRO A 298 2.26 -6.47 -24.48
C PRO A 298 3.02 -5.17 -24.14
N SER A 299 2.45 -4.00 -24.49
CA SER A 299 3.05 -2.71 -24.14
C SER A 299 3.04 -2.45 -22.65
N HIS A 300 2.07 -2.98 -21.91
CA HIS A 300 2.02 -2.88 -20.46
C HIS A 300 3.13 -3.73 -19.81
N VAL A 301 3.40 -4.94 -20.35
CA VAL A 301 4.52 -5.78 -19.91
C VAL A 301 5.84 -5.04 -20.10
N ALA A 302 6.06 -4.47 -21.29
CA ALA A 302 7.27 -3.71 -21.60
C ALA A 302 7.41 -2.47 -20.68
N ALA A 303 6.31 -1.74 -20.47
CA ALA A 303 6.25 -0.59 -19.58
C ALA A 303 6.59 -0.96 -18.14
N PHE A 304 6.03 -2.05 -17.61
CA PHE A 304 6.34 -2.56 -16.28
C PHE A 304 7.81 -2.97 -16.15
N LEU A 305 8.34 -3.74 -17.09
CA LEU A 305 9.71 -4.21 -17.02
C LEU A 305 10.74 -3.07 -17.13
N SER A 306 10.43 -1.98 -17.88
CA SER A 306 11.29 -0.80 -17.98
C SER A 306 11.47 -0.02 -16.67
N ILE A 307 10.64 -0.29 -15.67
CA ILE A 307 10.67 0.39 -14.37
C ILE A 307 11.67 -0.29 -13.41
N LEU A 308 11.92 -1.59 -13.59
CA LEU A 308 12.68 -2.41 -12.63
C LEU A 308 14.06 -1.85 -12.26
N PRO A 309 14.85 -1.27 -13.18
CA PRO A 309 16.14 -0.67 -12.83
C PRO A 309 16.04 0.46 -11.79
N LYS A 310 14.91 1.22 -11.77
CA LYS A 310 14.71 2.29 -10.81
C LYS A 310 14.58 1.83 -9.36
N LEU A 311 14.32 0.54 -9.12
CA LEU A 311 14.22 -0.01 -7.77
C LEU A 311 15.53 0.13 -7.00
N ASN A 312 16.66 0.15 -7.70
CA ASN A 312 18.00 0.29 -7.12
C ASN A 312 18.28 1.72 -6.62
N ASP A 313 17.49 2.72 -7.03
CA ASP A 313 17.66 4.12 -6.61
C ASP A 313 17.11 4.39 -5.19
N LEU A 314 16.30 3.48 -4.66
CA LEU A 314 15.69 3.61 -3.33
C LEU A 314 16.72 3.37 -2.23
N LYS A 315 16.79 4.29 -1.23
CA LYS A 315 17.80 4.26 -0.18
C LYS A 315 17.31 3.65 1.12
N ASP A 316 16.17 4.14 1.61
CA ASP A 316 15.61 3.73 2.92
C ASP A 316 14.80 2.43 2.86
N VAL A 317 14.41 2.04 1.64
CA VAL A 317 13.63 0.82 1.38
C VAL A 317 14.26 0.07 0.22
N GLN A 318 14.54 -1.20 0.41
CA GLN A 318 14.87 -2.13 -0.67
C GLN A 318 13.59 -2.78 -1.19
N LEU A 319 12.99 -2.18 -2.21
CA LEU A 319 11.81 -2.75 -2.87
C LEU A 319 12.27 -3.82 -3.85
N ARG A 320 11.88 -5.07 -3.61
CA ARG A 320 12.21 -6.23 -4.43
C ARG A 320 11.00 -6.77 -5.14
N MET A 321 11.19 -7.29 -6.36
CA MET A 321 10.13 -7.87 -7.17
C MET A 321 10.38 -9.37 -7.39
N PHE A 322 9.48 -10.21 -6.87
CA PHE A 322 9.41 -11.62 -7.23
C PHE A 322 8.43 -11.76 -8.39
N ILE A 323 8.93 -12.11 -9.56
CA ILE A 323 8.13 -12.16 -10.80
C ILE A 323 8.07 -13.59 -11.31
N THR A 324 6.89 -14.06 -11.68
CA THR A 324 6.77 -15.34 -12.38
C THR A 324 6.19 -15.15 -13.78
N SER A 325 6.65 -15.95 -14.72
CA SER A 325 6.11 -15.96 -16.09
C SER A 325 6.50 -17.22 -16.87
N ARG A 326 5.82 -17.40 -17.99
CA ARG A 326 6.34 -18.24 -19.08
C ARG A 326 7.40 -17.46 -19.87
N PRO A 327 8.28 -18.17 -20.62
CA PRO A 327 9.27 -17.54 -21.50
C PRO A 327 8.66 -17.03 -22.80
N GLU A 328 7.57 -16.23 -22.70
CA GLU A 328 6.87 -15.68 -23.85
C GLU A 328 7.57 -14.43 -24.40
N PRO A 329 7.45 -14.16 -25.74
CA PRO A 329 8.20 -13.09 -26.39
C PRO A 329 8.07 -11.70 -25.75
N PRO A 330 6.90 -11.23 -25.29
CA PRO A 330 6.79 -9.92 -24.66
C PRO A 330 7.64 -9.80 -23.39
N VAL A 331 7.62 -10.84 -22.53
CA VAL A 331 8.39 -10.88 -21.29
C VAL A 331 9.88 -11.00 -21.58
N MET A 332 10.26 -11.94 -22.46
CA MET A 332 11.65 -12.15 -22.85
C MET A 332 12.30 -10.89 -23.46
N LYS A 333 11.55 -10.17 -24.29
CA LYS A 333 12.02 -8.92 -24.89
C LYS A 333 12.18 -7.81 -23.83
N GLY A 334 11.25 -7.73 -22.89
CA GLY A 334 11.28 -6.72 -21.83
C GLY A 334 12.43 -6.90 -20.85
N PHE A 335 12.86 -8.13 -20.55
CA PHE A 335 14.00 -8.41 -19.69
C PHE A 335 15.37 -8.24 -20.37
N ARG A 336 15.45 -8.27 -21.72
CA ARG A 336 16.73 -8.16 -22.45
C ARG A 336 17.57 -6.92 -22.12
N PRO A 337 17.00 -5.71 -21.97
CA PRO A 337 17.77 -4.50 -21.68
C PRO A 337 18.21 -4.38 -20.23
N ILE A 338 17.71 -5.22 -19.32
CA ILE A 338 18.04 -5.18 -17.90
C ILE A 338 19.32 -5.99 -17.69
N ASP A 339 20.26 -5.43 -16.91
CA ASP A 339 21.51 -6.11 -16.63
C ASP A 339 21.26 -7.44 -15.92
N LYS A 340 22.00 -8.47 -16.33
CA LYS A 340 21.93 -9.80 -15.72
C LYS A 340 22.34 -9.80 -14.26
N ASP A 341 23.18 -8.88 -13.86
CA ASP A 341 23.64 -8.73 -12.47
C ASP A 341 22.53 -8.08 -11.58
N GLU A 342 21.49 -7.51 -12.19
CA GLU A 342 20.34 -6.95 -11.47
C GLU A 342 19.20 -7.96 -11.25
N ILE A 343 19.28 -9.14 -11.88
CA ILE A 343 18.19 -10.14 -11.88
C ILE A 343 18.71 -11.50 -11.46
N VAL A 344 18.02 -12.15 -10.52
CA VAL A 344 18.14 -13.59 -10.29
C VAL A 344 17.18 -14.30 -11.24
N LEU A 345 17.70 -14.94 -12.29
CA LEU A 345 16.89 -15.77 -13.17
C LEU A 345 16.92 -17.22 -12.69
N HIS A 346 15.76 -17.76 -12.29
CA HIS A 346 15.60 -19.17 -11.97
C HIS A 346 14.66 -19.83 -12.98
N GLN A 347 15.18 -20.82 -13.71
CA GLN A 347 14.38 -21.61 -14.63
C GLN A 347 13.98 -22.93 -13.97
N ILE A 348 12.69 -23.25 -13.99
CA ILE A 348 12.22 -24.54 -13.51
C ILE A 348 12.58 -25.57 -14.58
N ASP A 349 13.57 -26.41 -14.27
CA ASP A 349 14.02 -27.46 -15.16
C ASP A 349 13.04 -28.66 -15.18
N ARG A 350 13.18 -29.48 -16.22
CA ARG A 350 12.34 -30.66 -16.43
C ARG A 350 12.53 -31.72 -15.36
N SER A 351 13.73 -31.90 -14.87
CA SER A 351 14.06 -32.92 -13.88
C SER A 351 13.40 -32.61 -12.53
N THR A 352 13.39 -31.33 -12.14
CA THR A 352 12.68 -30.87 -10.95
C THR A 352 11.17 -31.10 -11.08
N ILE A 353 10.59 -30.82 -12.27
CA ILE A 353 9.16 -31.05 -12.52
C ILE A 353 8.84 -32.54 -12.41
N GLU A 354 9.60 -33.41 -13.05
CA GLU A 354 9.37 -34.87 -13.03
C GLU A 354 9.50 -35.44 -11.60
N ARG A 355 10.44 -34.97 -10.82
CA ARG A 355 10.60 -35.34 -9.41
C ARG A 355 9.37 -34.93 -8.59
N ASP A 356 8.95 -33.70 -8.72
CA ASP A 356 7.82 -33.18 -7.93
C ASP A 356 6.51 -33.85 -8.32
N ILE A 357 6.28 -34.11 -9.60
CA ILE A 357 5.14 -34.90 -10.08
C ILE A 357 5.17 -36.30 -9.48
N SER A 358 6.33 -36.93 -9.39
CA SER A 358 6.47 -38.27 -8.79
C SER A 358 6.12 -38.27 -7.29
N ILE A 359 6.51 -37.20 -6.56
CA ILE A 359 6.14 -37.04 -5.15
C ILE A 359 4.63 -36.82 -5.02
N PHE A 360 4.05 -35.96 -5.86
CA PHE A 360 2.60 -35.70 -5.88
C PHE A 360 1.80 -36.97 -6.09
N PHE A 361 2.12 -37.73 -7.14
CA PHE A 361 1.42 -38.96 -7.40
C PHE A 361 1.57 -39.98 -6.28
N ARG A 362 2.75 -40.14 -5.71
CA ARG A 362 2.97 -41.04 -4.59
C ARG A 362 2.07 -40.69 -3.41
N GLN A 363 1.99 -39.40 -3.07
CA GLN A 363 1.13 -38.98 -1.96
C GLN A 363 -0.34 -39.17 -2.28
N LYS A 364 -0.82 -38.75 -3.46
CA LYS A 364 -2.24 -38.92 -3.84
C LYS A 364 -2.63 -40.39 -3.94
N LEU A 365 -1.76 -41.26 -4.43
CA LEU A 365 -2.01 -42.68 -4.44
C LEU A 365 -2.05 -43.26 -3.03
N ASN A 366 -1.23 -42.81 -2.10
CA ASN A 366 -1.31 -43.21 -0.69
C ASN A 366 -2.62 -42.74 -0.04
N GLU A 367 -3.04 -41.47 -0.27
CA GLU A 367 -4.33 -40.96 0.23
C GLU A 367 -5.51 -41.82 -0.27
N ILE A 368 -5.51 -42.16 -1.56
CA ILE A 368 -6.54 -43.05 -2.16
C ILE A 368 -6.49 -44.47 -1.52
N LYS A 369 -5.27 -44.97 -1.31
CA LYS A 369 -5.07 -46.30 -0.71
C LYS A 369 -5.59 -46.35 0.73
N ASP A 370 -5.29 -45.29 1.52
CA ASP A 370 -5.70 -45.21 2.93
C ASP A 370 -7.21 -44.95 3.07
N GLY A 371 -7.83 -44.26 2.11
CA GLY A 371 -9.28 -44.00 2.06
C GLY A 371 -10.14 -45.10 1.45
N SER A 372 -9.52 -46.13 0.87
CA SER A 372 -10.22 -47.18 0.12
C SER A 372 -9.68 -48.56 0.48
N GLN A 373 -10.54 -49.56 0.46
CA GLN A 373 -10.13 -50.99 0.68
C GLN A 373 -9.44 -51.54 -0.58
N LEU A 374 -8.29 -51.01 -0.95
CA LEU A 374 -7.54 -51.45 -2.11
C LEU A 374 -6.51 -52.54 -1.77
N PRO A 375 -6.14 -53.44 -2.72
CA PRO A 375 -5.09 -54.41 -2.53
C PRO A 375 -3.78 -53.81 -2.05
N LYS A 376 -3.00 -54.56 -1.24
CA LYS A 376 -1.73 -54.10 -0.68
C LYS A 376 -0.69 -53.70 -1.75
N ASP A 377 -0.77 -54.30 -2.91
CA ASP A 377 0.09 -54.09 -4.07
C ASP A 377 -0.42 -53.03 -5.04
N TRP A 378 -1.57 -52.38 -4.76
CA TRP A 378 -2.08 -51.27 -5.56
C TRP A 378 -1.17 -50.01 -5.40
N PRO A 379 -0.85 -49.32 -6.50
CA PRO A 379 -1.35 -49.45 -7.88
C PRO A 379 -0.57 -50.44 -8.76
N GLY A 380 0.31 -51.28 -8.22
CA GLY A 380 1.10 -52.24 -8.96
C GLY A 380 2.15 -51.61 -9.88
N ASP A 381 2.54 -52.33 -10.94
CA ASP A 381 3.53 -51.83 -11.94
C ASP A 381 3.06 -50.65 -12.81
N LYS A 382 1.80 -50.21 -12.62
CA LYS A 382 1.24 -49.04 -13.31
C LYS A 382 1.61 -47.71 -12.64
N SER A 383 2.76 -47.61 -12.05
CA SER A 383 3.28 -46.40 -11.43
C SER A 383 3.33 -45.24 -12.46
N PRO A 384 2.81 -44.06 -12.11
CA PRO A 384 2.70 -42.91 -13.02
C PRO A 384 4.01 -42.38 -13.63
N SER A 385 5.15 -42.79 -13.10
CA SER A 385 6.49 -42.45 -13.64
C SER A 385 6.70 -42.91 -15.11
N ARG A 386 5.84 -43.80 -15.66
CA ARG A 386 5.91 -44.21 -17.07
C ARG A 386 5.12 -43.34 -18.05
N TYR A 387 4.25 -42.41 -17.57
CA TYR A 387 3.33 -41.70 -18.47
C TYR A 387 3.81 -40.31 -18.89
N GLY A 388 5.04 -39.89 -18.58
CA GLY A 388 5.65 -38.71 -19.17
C GLY A 388 4.85 -37.38 -19.00
N CYS A 389 4.02 -37.26 -17.95
CA CYS A 389 3.32 -36.01 -17.66
C CYS A 389 4.31 -34.90 -17.37
N SER A 390 4.34 -33.89 -18.24
CA SER A 390 5.23 -32.72 -18.10
C SER A 390 4.59 -31.56 -17.35
N SER A 391 3.35 -31.73 -16.82
CA SER A 391 2.63 -30.64 -16.15
C SER A 391 1.64 -31.20 -15.12
N ILE A 392 1.63 -30.60 -13.94
CA ILE A 392 0.75 -30.97 -12.82
C ILE A 392 -0.73 -30.74 -13.15
N HIS A 393 -1.04 -29.74 -13.95
CA HIS A 393 -2.42 -29.41 -14.35
C HIS A 393 -3.10 -30.49 -15.21
N LEU A 394 -2.33 -31.18 -16.04
CA LEU A 394 -2.88 -32.26 -16.88
C LEU A 394 -3.23 -33.51 -16.07
N CYS A 395 -2.62 -33.66 -14.89
CA CYS A 395 -2.86 -34.83 -14.03
C CYS A 395 -3.98 -34.63 -13.00
N GLY A 396 -4.31 -33.37 -12.65
CA GLY A 396 -5.33 -33.04 -11.63
C GLY A 396 -6.78 -33.15 -12.12
N ASN A 397 -7.02 -33.08 -13.44
CA ASN A 397 -8.38 -33.10 -13.99
C ASN A 397 -8.88 -34.46 -14.49
N ASN A 398 -8.10 -35.54 -14.35
CA ASN A 398 -8.43 -36.86 -14.87
C ASN A 398 -8.32 -37.99 -13.84
N ILE A 399 -8.37 -37.67 -12.52
CA ILE A 399 -8.42 -38.69 -11.47
C ILE A 399 -9.77 -38.66 -10.74
#